data_99293a5cca474dd3b200468cbe05d490
#
_entry.id   99293a5cca474dd3b200468cbe05d490
#
_cell.length_a   1.000
_cell.length_b   1.000
_cell.length_c   1.000
_cell.angle_alpha   90.00
_cell.angle_beta   90.00
_cell.angle_gamma   90.00
#
_symmetry.space_group_name_H-M   'P 1'
#
loop_
_entity.id
_entity.type
_entity.pdbx_description
1 polymer ?
#
loop_
_entity_poly.entity_id
_entity_poly.type
_entity_poly.pdbx_seq_one_letter_code
_entity_poly.pdbx_strand_id
1 'polypeptide(L)'
;MVRLPGTEGGRDDLSAARIADPELASGSRHERSRSSLVNVGPMSHTARTTPPPDSRERPSSPLGDLAVGLLPLLAVSLATCWMLALPTSHVLLATAPYAALSVLLLAKLPPGHPGPGLGTANRLTLARATLVLPLAALALLPGVFTGVGYWWIVGLSALALALDGLDGPLARRTDTESAFGARFDMELDAFLLLALSALLWRSGKVGAWVLLIGGLRYFFVLGGLLWPALRGALPPSRRRKVVCAMQGIVLVICLAPLTRTAMAMALAASVLLLLIYSFVVDTCWLARSAGSGEG
;
A
#
# COMPACT_ATOMS: atom_id res chain seq x y z
N MET A 1 7.37 70.83 -13.16
CA MET A 1 8.61 71.49 -12.68
C MET A 1 9.66 70.41 -12.56
N VAL A 2 10.50 70.29 -13.59
CA VAL A 2 11.98 70.41 -13.56
C VAL A 2 12.60 69.15 -12.95
N ARG A 3 13.43 68.42 -13.53
CA ARG A 3 14.31 68.35 -14.73
C ARG A 3 15.15 67.07 -14.57
N LEU A 4 15.24 66.26 -15.59
CA LEU A 4 16.41 65.45 -15.91
C LEU A 4 17.57 66.41 -16.28
N PRO A 5 18.81 66.07 -16.38
CA PRO A 5 19.49 65.01 -17.12
C PRO A 5 20.77 64.51 -16.38
N GLY A 6 21.55 63.65 -16.87
CA GLY A 6 22.19 63.31 -18.12
C GLY A 6 23.36 62.40 -17.85
N THR A 7 23.63 61.58 -18.77
CA THR A 7 24.76 61.45 -19.71
C THR A 7 26.02 60.88 -19.14
N GLU A 8 26.50 59.92 -19.72
CA GLU A 8 27.49 59.51 -20.74
C GLU A 8 28.53 58.61 -20.06
N GLY A 9 29.10 57.65 -20.60
CA GLY A 9 29.42 57.23 -21.93
C GLY A 9 30.47 56.15 -21.85
N GLY A 10 30.59 55.47 -22.90
CA GLY A 10 31.78 54.99 -23.56
C GLY A 10 31.99 53.48 -23.43
N ARG A 11 31.70 52.69 -24.45
CA ARG A 11 32.61 52.38 -25.60
C ARG A 11 33.94 51.82 -25.14
N ASP A 12 34.38 50.77 -25.58
CA ASP A 12 34.65 50.06 -26.81
C ASP A 12 35.41 48.77 -26.37
N ASP A 13 35.63 47.71 -26.98
CA ASP A 13 35.58 47.28 -28.34
C ASP A 13 36.05 45.81 -28.38
N LEU A 14 35.49 45.05 -29.27
CA LEU A 14 36.12 44.13 -30.21
C LEU A 14 37.11 43.07 -29.65
N SER A 15 37.09 41.85 -29.97
CA SER A 15 37.12 41.20 -31.27
C SER A 15 37.41 39.72 -31.02
N ALA A 16 36.63 38.85 -31.42
CA ALA A 16 36.68 38.05 -32.63
C ALA A 16 37.92 37.14 -32.79
N ALA A 17 37.56 35.93 -33.08
CA ALA A 17 38.06 35.08 -34.13
C ALA A 17 39.01 33.94 -33.78
N ARG A 18 38.53 32.81 -34.09
CA ARG A 18 38.95 31.86 -35.17
C ARG A 18 40.02 30.83 -34.79
N ILE A 19 39.57 29.60 -34.86
CA ILE A 19 39.83 28.60 -35.91
C ILE A 19 41.29 28.12 -35.97
N ALA A 20 41.44 26.82 -35.78
CA ALA A 20 42.04 25.87 -36.69
C ALA A 20 42.80 24.75 -35.98
N ASP A 21 42.36 23.55 -36.20
CA ASP A 21 43.24 22.38 -36.41
C ASP A 21 44.15 22.69 -37.60
N PRO A 22 45.32 22.09 -37.74
CA PRO A 22 45.39 20.67 -38.12
C PRO A 22 46.69 19.91 -37.71
N GLU A 23 46.56 18.62 -37.72
CA GLU A 23 47.40 17.55 -38.30
C GLU A 23 48.93 17.68 -38.38
N LEU A 24 49.53 16.50 -38.12
CA LEU A 24 50.71 15.93 -38.74
C LEU A 24 52.10 16.33 -38.22
N ALA A 25 52.78 15.39 -37.67
CA ALA A 25 54.01 14.82 -38.21
C ALA A 25 54.75 13.99 -37.16
N SER A 26 54.78 12.70 -37.30
CA SER A 26 55.96 11.93 -37.72
C SER A 26 57.24 12.16 -36.91
N GLY A 27 57.71 11.12 -36.27
CA GLY A 27 59.09 11.07 -35.76
C GLY A 27 59.42 9.78 -35.02
N SER A 28 59.81 8.80 -35.76
CA SER A 28 60.46 7.58 -35.36
C SER A 28 61.67 7.76 -34.46
N ARG A 29 61.89 6.90 -33.50
CA ARG A 29 63.16 6.15 -33.31
C ARG A 29 63.12 5.32 -32.02
N HIS A 30 63.27 4.03 -32.22
CA HIS A 30 64.22 3.11 -31.57
C HIS A 30 64.55 3.42 -30.10
N GLU A 31 64.43 2.51 -29.16
CA GLU A 31 65.23 1.28 -29.07
C GLU A 31 64.95 0.54 -27.77
N ARG A 32 64.97 -0.79 -27.90
CA ARG A 32 65.49 -1.80 -26.95
C ARG A 32 64.65 -2.19 -25.72
N SER A 33 64.00 -3.25 -25.89
CA SER A 33 64.35 -4.53 -25.27
C SER A 33 64.71 -4.51 -23.78
N ARG A 34 63.76 -5.01 -22.98
CA ARG A 34 64.05 -5.99 -21.93
C ARG A 34 62.80 -6.88 -21.72
N SER A 35 62.92 -8.04 -22.26
CA SER A 35 62.10 -9.19 -21.94
C SER A 35 62.15 -9.49 -20.45
N SER A 36 61.05 -9.23 -19.74
CA SER A 36 60.77 -9.80 -18.45
C SER A 36 59.69 -10.82 -18.63
N LEU A 37 60.09 -12.05 -18.74
CA LEU A 37 59.23 -13.26 -18.73
C LEU A 37 58.55 -13.27 -17.35
N VAL A 38 57.37 -12.72 -17.27
CA VAL A 38 56.44 -13.02 -16.18
C VAL A 38 55.78 -14.35 -16.51
N ASN A 39 56.24 -15.35 -15.80
CA ASN A 39 55.67 -16.67 -15.77
C ASN A 39 54.22 -16.59 -15.28
N VAL A 40 53.26 -16.55 -16.21
CA VAL A 40 51.83 -16.69 -15.91
C VAL A 40 51.59 -18.20 -15.68
N GLY A 41 51.69 -18.59 -14.42
CA GLY A 41 51.16 -19.90 -14.01
C GLY A 41 49.69 -20.04 -14.36
N PRO A 42 49.19 -21.23 -14.61
CA PRO A 42 47.80 -21.46 -14.97
C PRO A 42 46.92 -20.96 -13.81
N MET A 43 46.20 -19.86 -14.03
CA MET A 43 45.08 -19.46 -13.18
C MET A 43 44.05 -20.57 -13.23
N SER A 44 44.08 -21.43 -12.22
CA SER A 44 42.96 -22.30 -11.93
C SER A 44 41.76 -21.43 -11.61
N HIS A 45 40.92 -21.18 -12.63
CA HIS A 45 39.57 -20.73 -12.43
C HIS A 45 38.86 -21.83 -11.63
N THR A 46 38.94 -21.78 -10.31
CA THR A 46 37.94 -22.42 -9.48
C THR A 46 36.66 -21.69 -9.78
N ALA A 47 35.94 -22.18 -10.78
CA ALA A 47 34.54 -21.85 -10.97
C ALA A 47 33.89 -22.08 -9.60
N ARG A 48 33.54 -20.98 -8.90
CA ARG A 48 32.65 -21.07 -7.77
C ARG A 48 31.34 -21.63 -8.34
N THR A 49 31.20 -22.95 -8.25
CA THR A 49 29.92 -23.59 -8.47
C THR A 49 28.99 -23.04 -7.40
N THR A 50 28.19 -22.05 -7.78
CA THR A 50 27.00 -21.67 -7.00
C THR A 50 26.26 -23.00 -6.80
N PRO A 51 25.96 -23.38 -5.54
CA PRO A 51 25.15 -24.56 -5.32
C PRO A 51 23.87 -24.42 -6.14
N PRO A 52 23.38 -25.49 -6.79
CA PRO A 52 22.13 -25.43 -7.52
C PRO A 52 21.05 -24.93 -6.56
N PRO A 53 20.14 -24.04 -7.02
CA PRO A 53 19.06 -23.56 -6.18
C PRO A 53 18.33 -24.77 -5.60
N ASP A 54 18.17 -24.75 -4.28
CA ASP A 54 17.60 -25.84 -3.51
C ASP A 54 16.26 -26.24 -4.15
N SER A 55 16.19 -27.43 -4.73
CA SER A 55 15.12 -27.91 -5.60
C SER A 55 13.81 -28.23 -4.85
N ARG A 56 13.64 -27.65 -3.65
CA ARG A 56 12.46 -27.86 -2.79
C ARG A 56 11.40 -26.78 -2.86
N GLU A 57 11.67 -25.62 -3.45
CA GLU A 57 10.62 -24.65 -3.70
C GLU A 57 9.95 -24.96 -5.03
N ARG A 58 8.84 -25.70 -4.98
CA ARG A 58 7.93 -25.80 -6.12
C ARG A 58 7.54 -24.36 -6.51
N PRO A 59 7.67 -23.97 -7.78
CA PRO A 59 7.23 -22.66 -8.21
C PRO A 59 5.73 -22.55 -7.88
N SER A 60 5.40 -21.73 -6.86
CA SER A 60 4.02 -21.50 -6.49
C SER A 60 3.35 -20.76 -7.65
N SER A 61 2.24 -21.29 -8.13
CA SER A 61 1.42 -20.58 -9.11
C SER A 61 0.51 -19.58 -8.39
N PRO A 62 0.10 -18.47 -9.03
CA PRO A 62 -0.89 -17.55 -8.44
C PRO A 62 -2.17 -18.25 -8.00
N LEU A 63 -2.63 -19.23 -8.76
CA LEU A 63 -3.77 -20.10 -8.39
C LEU A 63 -3.49 -20.94 -7.15
N GLY A 64 -2.25 -21.43 -7.01
CA GLY A 64 -1.85 -22.17 -5.81
C GLY A 64 -1.87 -21.30 -4.56
N ASP A 65 -1.40 -20.06 -4.63
CA ASP A 65 -1.44 -19.12 -3.51
C ASP A 65 -2.88 -18.78 -3.10
N LEU A 66 -3.78 -18.58 -4.06
CA LEU A 66 -5.20 -18.34 -3.80
C LEU A 66 -5.88 -19.57 -3.19
N ALA A 67 -5.57 -20.77 -3.68
CA ALA A 67 -6.11 -22.02 -3.11
C ALA A 67 -5.62 -22.23 -1.67
N VAL A 68 -4.34 -21.95 -1.39
CA VAL A 68 -3.79 -22.01 -0.02
C VAL A 68 -4.43 -20.96 0.88
N GLY A 69 -4.71 -19.75 0.38
CA GLY A 69 -5.40 -18.70 1.13
C GLY A 69 -6.87 -19.03 1.46
N LEU A 70 -7.51 -19.91 0.67
CA LEU A 70 -8.88 -20.35 0.97
C LEU A 70 -8.96 -21.20 2.26
N LEU A 71 -7.90 -21.94 2.59
CA LEU A 71 -7.89 -22.79 3.79
C LEU A 71 -8.05 -21.98 5.09
N PRO A 72 -7.21 -20.96 5.37
CA PRO A 72 -7.40 -20.13 6.56
C PRO A 72 -8.71 -19.34 6.54
N LEU A 73 -9.18 -18.89 5.38
CA LEU A 73 -10.50 -18.25 5.26
C LEU A 73 -11.62 -19.18 5.74
N LEU A 74 -11.65 -20.41 5.25
CA LEU A 74 -12.64 -21.40 5.67
C LEU A 74 -12.49 -21.77 7.15
N ALA A 75 -11.25 -21.94 7.63
CA ALA A 75 -10.98 -22.24 9.03
C ALA A 75 -11.52 -21.12 9.95
N VAL A 76 -11.22 -19.85 9.65
CA VAL A 76 -11.73 -18.70 10.42
C VAL A 76 -13.24 -18.59 10.31
N SER A 77 -13.83 -18.80 9.13
CA SER A 77 -15.28 -18.72 8.93
C SER A 77 -16.02 -19.82 9.67
N LEU A 78 -15.52 -21.06 9.65
CA LEU A 78 -16.09 -22.19 10.38
C LEU A 78 -15.93 -22.03 11.89
N ALA A 79 -14.75 -21.58 12.35
CA ALA A 79 -14.53 -21.27 13.76
C ALA A 79 -15.48 -20.18 14.24
N THR A 80 -15.71 -19.14 13.42
CA THR A 80 -16.69 -18.07 13.72
C THR A 80 -18.11 -18.62 13.80
N CYS A 81 -18.53 -19.47 12.86
CA CYS A 81 -19.84 -20.13 12.92
C CYS A 81 -20.00 -20.96 14.20
N TRP A 82 -18.96 -21.73 14.55
CA TRP A 82 -18.98 -22.58 15.74
C TRP A 82 -19.02 -21.77 17.04
N MET A 83 -18.15 -20.75 17.15
CA MET A 83 -18.03 -19.91 18.34
C MET A 83 -19.27 -19.06 18.62
N LEU A 84 -19.95 -18.58 17.58
CA LEU A 84 -21.08 -17.65 17.67
C LEU A 84 -22.41 -18.32 17.34
N ALA A 85 -22.44 -19.63 17.12
CA ALA A 85 -23.62 -20.41 16.70
C ALA A 85 -24.33 -19.78 15.47
N LEU A 86 -23.55 -19.32 14.49
CA LEU A 86 -24.07 -18.65 13.31
C LEU A 86 -24.47 -19.64 12.21
N PRO A 87 -25.42 -19.28 11.32
CA PRO A 87 -25.80 -20.11 10.18
C PRO A 87 -24.63 -20.20 9.17
N THR A 88 -24.62 -21.27 8.38
CA THR A 88 -23.64 -21.54 7.33
C THR A 88 -23.58 -20.44 6.26
N SER A 89 -24.59 -19.58 6.16
CA SER A 89 -24.60 -18.40 5.30
C SER A 89 -23.41 -17.45 5.58
N HIS A 90 -22.87 -17.43 6.82
CA HIS A 90 -21.66 -16.69 7.15
C HIS A 90 -20.48 -17.14 6.27
N VAL A 91 -20.31 -18.46 6.07
CA VAL A 91 -19.24 -19.00 5.22
C VAL A 91 -19.40 -18.51 3.78
N LEU A 92 -20.63 -18.51 3.25
CA LEU A 92 -20.91 -18.00 1.91
C LEU A 92 -20.64 -16.49 1.79
N LEU A 93 -21.04 -15.70 2.80
CA LEU A 93 -20.80 -14.26 2.84
C LEU A 93 -19.29 -13.91 2.93
N ALA A 94 -18.47 -14.78 3.49
CA ALA A 94 -17.03 -14.61 3.53
C ALA A 94 -16.33 -15.12 2.26
N THR A 95 -16.78 -16.26 1.70
CA THR A 95 -16.13 -16.90 0.55
C THR A 95 -16.49 -16.24 -0.78
N ALA A 96 -17.72 -15.72 -0.94
CA ALA A 96 -18.12 -15.05 -2.18
C ALA A 96 -17.24 -13.83 -2.51
N PRO A 97 -17.00 -12.87 -1.60
CA PRO A 97 -16.08 -11.75 -1.88
C PRO A 97 -14.62 -12.22 -2.05
N TYR A 98 -14.21 -13.31 -1.38
CA TYR A 98 -12.88 -13.88 -1.61
C TYR A 98 -12.75 -14.43 -3.04
N ALA A 99 -13.76 -15.13 -3.56
CA ALA A 99 -13.77 -15.61 -4.93
C ALA A 99 -13.74 -14.45 -5.93
N ALA A 100 -14.56 -13.41 -5.71
CA ALA A 100 -14.55 -12.20 -6.54
C ALA A 100 -13.17 -11.50 -6.52
N LEU A 101 -12.56 -11.38 -5.33
CA LEU A 101 -11.21 -10.85 -5.17
C LEU A 101 -10.18 -11.69 -5.92
N SER A 102 -10.27 -13.02 -5.83
CA SER A 102 -9.37 -13.95 -6.53
C SER A 102 -9.45 -13.79 -8.04
N VAL A 103 -10.65 -13.67 -8.59
CA VAL A 103 -10.88 -13.41 -10.03
C VAL A 103 -10.28 -12.05 -10.42
N LEU A 104 -10.49 -11.02 -9.62
CA LEU A 104 -9.95 -9.68 -9.88
C LEU A 104 -8.41 -9.67 -9.84
N LEU A 105 -7.81 -10.37 -8.87
CA LEU A 105 -6.36 -10.50 -8.76
C LEU A 105 -5.78 -11.17 -10.00
N LEU A 106 -6.36 -12.29 -10.45
CA LEU A 106 -5.92 -13.01 -11.64
C LEU A 106 -6.09 -12.17 -12.92
N ALA A 107 -7.20 -11.43 -13.04
CA ALA A 107 -7.46 -10.57 -14.19
C ALA A 107 -6.53 -9.35 -14.30
N LYS A 108 -6.01 -8.86 -13.17
CA LYS A 108 -5.14 -7.68 -13.08
C LYS A 108 -3.65 -8.03 -12.99
N LEU A 109 -3.29 -9.29 -12.87
CA LEU A 109 -1.90 -9.72 -12.83
C LEU A 109 -1.24 -9.44 -14.18
N PRO A 110 -0.11 -8.70 -14.23
CA PRO A 110 0.57 -8.42 -15.49
C PRO A 110 1.05 -9.71 -16.15
N PRO A 111 0.92 -9.87 -17.48
CA PRO A 111 1.52 -10.98 -18.20
C PRO A 111 3.05 -10.93 -18.00
N GLY A 112 3.65 -12.04 -17.56
CA GLY A 112 5.09 -12.11 -17.33
C GLY A 112 5.55 -11.61 -15.95
N HIS A 113 4.69 -11.64 -14.93
CA HIS A 113 5.06 -11.31 -13.55
C HIS A 113 6.35 -12.06 -13.13
N PRO A 114 7.45 -11.34 -12.80
CA PRO A 114 8.72 -11.97 -12.46
C PRO A 114 8.64 -12.56 -11.05
N GLY A 115 8.40 -13.85 -10.95
CA GLY A 115 8.48 -14.54 -9.66
C GLY A 115 7.49 -15.69 -9.51
N PRO A 116 7.76 -16.61 -8.57
CA PRO A 116 6.85 -17.69 -8.26
C PRO A 116 5.63 -17.17 -7.52
N GLY A 117 4.44 -17.30 -8.11
CA GLY A 117 3.16 -16.99 -7.47
C GLY A 117 2.84 -15.48 -7.37
N LEU A 118 2.09 -15.10 -6.34
CA LEU A 118 1.65 -13.70 -6.11
C LEU A 118 2.75 -12.79 -5.54
N GLY A 119 3.86 -13.35 -5.08
CA GLY A 119 4.89 -12.62 -4.33
C GLY A 119 4.58 -12.51 -2.83
N THR A 120 5.62 -12.33 -2.00
CA THR A 120 5.49 -12.34 -0.53
C THR A 120 4.58 -11.24 0.01
N ALA A 121 4.68 -10.02 -0.53
CA ALA A 121 3.82 -8.91 -0.12
C ALA A 121 2.33 -9.20 -0.38
N ASN A 122 1.98 -9.66 -1.59
CA ASN A 122 0.60 -9.98 -1.93
C ASN A 122 0.04 -11.17 -1.15
N ARG A 123 0.90 -12.17 -0.81
CA ARG A 123 0.51 -13.29 0.05
C ARG A 123 0.14 -12.83 1.46
N LEU A 124 0.86 -11.85 1.99
CA LEU A 124 0.58 -11.32 3.32
C LEU A 124 -0.71 -10.51 3.32
N THR A 125 -0.94 -9.67 2.31
CA THR A 125 -2.23 -8.99 2.12
C THR A 125 -3.38 -10.00 1.92
N LEU A 126 -3.13 -11.10 1.19
CA LEU A 126 -4.10 -12.18 1.04
C LEU A 126 -4.41 -12.88 2.39
N ALA A 127 -3.38 -13.14 3.21
CA ALA A 127 -3.56 -13.68 4.55
C ALA A 127 -4.40 -12.75 5.44
N ARG A 128 -4.21 -11.43 5.34
CA ARG A 128 -5.09 -10.46 6.02
C ARG A 128 -6.52 -10.51 5.49
N ALA A 129 -6.72 -10.65 4.19
CA ALA A 129 -8.05 -10.78 3.60
C ALA A 129 -8.82 -11.98 4.18
N THR A 130 -8.12 -13.08 4.53
CA THR A 130 -8.75 -14.25 5.16
C THR A 130 -9.29 -13.99 6.57
N LEU A 131 -8.88 -12.91 7.23
CA LEU A 131 -9.44 -12.44 8.50
C LEU A 131 -10.50 -11.36 8.29
N VAL A 132 -10.25 -10.44 7.36
CA VAL A 132 -11.10 -9.27 7.13
C VAL A 132 -12.45 -9.65 6.51
N LEU A 133 -12.47 -10.61 5.59
CA LEU A 133 -13.72 -11.03 4.92
C LEU A 133 -14.71 -11.73 5.85
N PRO A 134 -14.30 -12.71 6.69
CA PRO A 134 -15.19 -13.26 7.72
C PRO A 134 -15.66 -12.22 8.73
N LEU A 135 -14.77 -11.28 9.12
CA LEU A 135 -15.11 -10.19 10.01
C LEU A 135 -16.18 -9.26 9.39
N ALA A 136 -16.03 -8.90 8.12
CA ALA A 136 -17.01 -8.09 7.40
C ALA A 136 -18.36 -8.79 7.26
N ALA A 137 -18.37 -10.12 7.05
CA ALA A 137 -19.58 -10.92 6.96
C ALA A 137 -20.42 -10.86 8.25
N LEU A 138 -19.77 -10.69 9.42
CA LEU A 138 -20.48 -10.53 10.71
C LEU A 138 -21.36 -9.27 10.75
N ALA A 139 -20.98 -8.21 10.04
CA ALA A 139 -21.79 -7.00 9.99
C ALA A 139 -23.15 -7.21 9.30
N LEU A 140 -23.31 -8.27 8.52
CA LEU A 140 -24.52 -8.58 7.77
C LEU A 140 -25.45 -9.54 8.53
N LEU A 141 -24.97 -10.14 9.63
CA LEU A 141 -25.73 -11.16 10.37
C LEU A 141 -26.29 -10.60 11.70
N PRO A 142 -27.47 -11.08 12.15
CA PRO A 142 -28.00 -10.76 13.46
C PRO A 142 -27.32 -11.62 14.55
N GLY A 143 -27.47 -11.20 15.82
CA GLY A 143 -27.08 -12.01 16.97
C GLY A 143 -25.60 -12.13 17.26
N VAL A 144 -24.74 -11.39 16.54
CA VAL A 144 -23.27 -11.47 16.69
C VAL A 144 -22.75 -10.75 17.95
N PHE A 145 -23.51 -9.82 18.51
CA PHE A 145 -23.08 -8.96 19.62
C PHE A 145 -23.41 -9.56 20.99
N THR A 146 -22.93 -10.78 21.24
CA THR A 146 -22.92 -11.44 22.55
C THR A 146 -21.60 -11.14 23.30
N GLY A 147 -21.50 -11.53 24.58
CA GLY A 147 -20.25 -11.36 25.32
C GLY A 147 -19.04 -12.01 24.62
N VAL A 148 -19.22 -13.24 24.12
CA VAL A 148 -18.19 -13.96 23.33
C VAL A 148 -17.99 -13.30 21.98
N GLY A 149 -19.07 -12.87 21.31
CA GLY A 149 -19.00 -12.25 19.99
C GLY A 149 -18.21 -10.96 19.97
N TYR A 150 -18.36 -10.11 20.96
CA TYR A 150 -17.53 -8.90 21.09
C TYR A 150 -16.04 -9.22 21.18
N TRP A 151 -15.66 -10.18 22.03
CA TRP A 151 -14.25 -10.56 22.17
C TRP A 151 -13.71 -11.22 20.90
N TRP A 152 -14.55 -12.02 20.23
CA TRP A 152 -14.17 -12.63 18.95
C TRP A 152 -13.91 -11.57 17.86
N ILE A 153 -14.83 -10.61 17.71
CA ILE A 153 -14.68 -9.48 16.78
C ILE A 153 -13.41 -8.68 17.11
N VAL A 154 -13.19 -8.33 18.37
CA VAL A 154 -12.00 -7.59 18.82
C VAL A 154 -10.72 -8.38 18.54
N GLY A 155 -10.69 -9.68 18.83
CA GLY A 155 -9.54 -10.54 18.60
C GLY A 155 -9.18 -10.65 17.12
N LEU A 156 -10.15 -10.92 16.25
CA LEU A 156 -9.93 -11.00 14.80
C LEU A 156 -9.48 -9.65 14.23
N SER A 157 -10.09 -8.55 14.68
CA SER A 157 -9.74 -7.20 14.24
C SER A 157 -8.33 -6.80 14.67
N ALA A 158 -7.96 -7.09 15.91
CA ALA A 158 -6.63 -6.83 16.44
C ALA A 158 -5.57 -7.65 15.70
N LEU A 159 -5.86 -8.91 15.38
CA LEU A 159 -4.97 -9.75 14.59
C LEU A 159 -4.80 -9.22 13.17
N ALA A 160 -5.89 -8.79 12.51
CA ALA A 160 -5.83 -8.20 11.17
C ALA A 160 -4.99 -6.91 11.16
N LEU A 161 -5.14 -6.03 12.17
CA LEU A 161 -4.34 -4.81 12.31
C LEU A 161 -2.88 -5.11 12.68
N ALA A 162 -2.61 -6.14 13.50
CA ALA A 162 -1.25 -6.53 13.83
C ALA A 162 -0.49 -7.05 12.61
N LEU A 163 -1.13 -7.85 11.76
CA LEU A 163 -0.56 -8.31 10.50
C LEU A 163 -0.25 -7.13 9.57
N ASP A 164 -1.14 -6.13 9.47
CA ASP A 164 -0.90 -4.89 8.71
C ASP A 164 0.37 -4.16 9.17
N GLY A 165 0.56 -4.04 10.48
CA GLY A 165 1.76 -3.43 11.04
C GLY A 165 3.06 -4.18 10.71
N LEU A 166 3.00 -5.48 10.42
CA LEU A 166 4.16 -6.31 10.06
C LEU A 166 4.49 -6.24 8.56
N ASP A 167 3.53 -5.93 7.69
CA ASP A 167 3.68 -5.89 6.24
C ASP A 167 4.75 -4.89 5.79
N GLY A 168 4.76 -3.70 6.38
CA GLY A 168 5.70 -2.65 6.03
C GLY A 168 7.19 -2.99 6.28
N PRO A 169 7.59 -3.53 7.44
CA PRO A 169 8.95 -3.99 7.69
C PRO A 169 9.35 -5.18 6.80
N LEU A 170 8.44 -6.10 6.51
CA LEU A 170 8.72 -7.31 5.73
C LEU A 170 8.87 -6.99 4.24
N ALA A 171 7.99 -6.18 3.66
CA ALA A 171 8.06 -5.75 2.27
C ALA A 171 9.38 -5.03 1.95
N ARG A 172 9.86 -4.18 2.86
CA ARG A 172 11.17 -3.51 2.71
C ARG A 172 12.36 -4.45 2.74
N ARG A 173 12.24 -5.64 3.35
CA ARG A 173 13.33 -6.64 3.41
C ARG A 173 13.37 -7.56 2.20
N THR A 174 12.26 -7.70 1.48
CA THR A 174 12.12 -8.68 0.38
C THR A 174 12.15 -8.07 -1.01
N ASP A 175 12.20 -6.75 -1.13
CA ASP A 175 12.26 -5.99 -2.41
C ASP A 175 11.14 -6.40 -3.41
N THR A 176 9.98 -6.86 -2.87
CA THR A 176 8.86 -7.39 -3.66
C THR A 176 7.70 -6.39 -3.77
N GLU A 177 7.96 -5.10 -3.55
CA GLU A 177 6.93 -4.07 -3.68
C GLU A 177 6.47 -3.94 -5.14
N SER A 178 5.18 -4.16 -5.39
CA SER A 178 4.56 -3.89 -6.68
C SER A 178 3.50 -2.79 -6.54
N ALA A 179 3.36 -1.95 -7.57
CA ALA A 179 2.30 -0.92 -7.59
C ALA A 179 0.89 -1.54 -7.46
N PHE A 180 0.73 -2.76 -7.93
CA PHE A 180 -0.50 -3.53 -7.79
C PHE A 180 -0.72 -3.96 -6.34
N GLY A 181 0.30 -4.54 -5.69
CA GLY A 181 0.23 -4.98 -4.29
C GLY A 181 -0.06 -3.82 -3.34
N ALA A 182 0.58 -2.66 -3.54
CA ALA A 182 0.31 -1.47 -2.74
C ALA A 182 -1.14 -0.96 -2.88
N ARG A 183 -1.75 -1.07 -4.07
CA ARG A 183 -3.17 -0.73 -4.26
C ARG A 183 -4.08 -1.75 -3.59
N PHE A 184 -3.76 -3.03 -3.71
CA PHE A 184 -4.53 -4.11 -3.09
C PHE A 184 -4.54 -3.96 -1.56
N ASP A 185 -3.39 -3.73 -0.96
CA ASP A 185 -3.25 -3.49 0.47
C ASP A 185 -4.08 -2.28 0.93
N MET A 186 -3.97 -1.16 0.22
CA MET A 186 -4.72 0.06 0.51
C MET A 186 -6.25 -0.12 0.41
N GLU A 187 -6.74 -0.95 -0.53
CA GLU A 187 -8.17 -1.26 -0.64
C GLU A 187 -8.64 -2.19 0.48
N LEU A 188 -7.80 -3.14 0.89
CA LEU A 188 -8.11 -4.04 2.00
C LEU A 188 -8.18 -3.27 3.33
N ASP A 189 -7.28 -2.30 3.55
CA ASP A 189 -7.32 -1.41 4.72
C ASP A 189 -8.61 -0.60 4.78
N ALA A 190 -8.98 0.02 3.66
CA ALA A 190 -10.23 0.78 3.58
C ALA A 190 -11.45 -0.12 3.84
N PHE A 191 -11.43 -1.33 3.31
CA PHE A 191 -12.49 -2.30 3.53
C PHE A 191 -12.56 -2.78 4.99
N LEU A 192 -11.42 -3.00 5.64
CA LEU A 192 -11.35 -3.30 7.07
C LEU A 192 -11.97 -2.17 7.90
N LEU A 193 -11.60 -0.90 7.65
CA LEU A 193 -12.17 0.24 8.35
C LEU A 193 -13.69 0.34 8.14
N LEU A 194 -14.17 0.07 6.93
CA LEU A 194 -15.60 0.06 6.65
C LEU A 194 -16.33 -1.07 7.40
N ALA A 195 -15.74 -2.27 7.42
CA ALA A 195 -16.27 -3.41 8.16
C ALA A 195 -16.35 -3.14 9.67
N LEU A 196 -15.28 -2.57 10.25
CA LEU A 196 -15.24 -2.18 11.66
C LEU A 196 -16.25 -1.09 11.98
N SER A 197 -16.41 -0.10 11.11
CA SER A 197 -17.42 0.96 11.25
C SER A 197 -18.84 0.39 11.19
N ALA A 198 -19.10 -0.55 10.28
CA ALA A 198 -20.37 -1.22 10.16
C ALA A 198 -20.68 -2.08 11.40
N LEU A 199 -19.71 -2.82 11.91
CA LEU A 199 -19.84 -3.57 13.16
C LEU A 199 -20.11 -2.67 14.36
N LEU A 200 -19.42 -1.54 14.46
CA LEU A 200 -19.63 -0.59 15.54
C LEU A 200 -21.01 0.08 15.48
N TRP A 201 -21.51 0.41 14.29
CA TRP A 201 -22.88 0.84 14.11
C TRP A 201 -23.89 -0.24 14.52
N ARG A 202 -23.69 -1.46 14.03
CA ARG A 202 -24.57 -2.62 14.33
C ARG A 202 -24.57 -3.01 15.81
N SER A 203 -23.50 -2.73 16.52
CA SER A 203 -23.43 -2.96 17.98
C SER A 203 -24.36 -2.03 18.79
N GLY A 204 -24.92 -0.99 18.17
CA GLY A 204 -25.75 -0.01 18.83
C GLY A 204 -25.01 1.00 19.72
N LYS A 205 -23.68 0.92 19.82
CA LYS A 205 -22.87 1.83 20.62
C LYS A 205 -22.74 3.22 19.99
N VAL A 206 -22.73 3.29 18.64
CA VAL A 206 -22.54 4.52 17.89
C VAL A 206 -23.55 4.59 16.76
N GLY A 207 -24.01 5.79 16.39
CA GLY A 207 -24.95 6.00 15.29
C GLY A 207 -24.34 5.73 13.92
N ALA A 208 -25.20 5.69 12.87
CA ALA A 208 -24.81 5.38 11.48
C ALA A 208 -23.74 6.32 10.90
N TRP A 209 -23.54 7.51 11.48
CA TRP A 209 -22.50 8.45 11.06
C TRP A 209 -21.07 7.86 11.14
N VAL A 210 -20.86 6.85 11.98
CA VAL A 210 -19.56 6.16 12.08
C VAL A 210 -19.15 5.49 10.77
N LEU A 211 -20.11 5.14 9.90
CA LEU A 211 -19.84 4.59 8.57
C LEU A 211 -19.02 5.55 7.69
N LEU A 212 -19.04 6.85 7.98
CA LEU A 212 -18.20 7.83 7.29
C LEU A 212 -16.71 7.57 7.49
N ILE A 213 -16.30 6.96 8.62
CA ILE A 213 -14.88 6.64 8.88
C ILE A 213 -14.35 5.69 7.81
N GLY A 214 -15.04 4.59 7.54
CA GLY A 214 -14.64 3.66 6.47
C GLY A 214 -15.09 4.08 5.07
N GLY A 215 -16.21 4.82 4.97
CA GLY A 215 -16.83 5.21 3.70
C GLY A 215 -16.18 6.41 3.00
N LEU A 216 -15.53 7.31 3.75
CA LEU A 216 -15.03 8.59 3.20
C LEU A 216 -14.00 8.35 2.07
N ARG A 217 -13.20 7.30 2.14
CA ARG A 217 -12.31 6.90 1.05
C ARG A 217 -13.07 6.61 -0.24
N TYR A 218 -14.16 5.87 -0.17
CA TYR A 218 -14.95 5.53 -1.34
C TYR A 218 -15.67 6.75 -1.90
N PHE A 219 -16.14 7.65 -1.03
CA PHE A 219 -16.69 8.97 -1.45
C PHE A 219 -15.62 9.80 -2.16
N PHE A 220 -14.37 9.79 -1.70
CA PHE A 220 -13.28 10.50 -2.35
C PHE A 220 -12.95 9.91 -3.73
N VAL A 221 -12.90 8.60 -3.85
CA VAL A 221 -12.70 7.91 -5.14
C VAL A 221 -13.84 8.24 -6.10
N LEU A 222 -15.10 8.19 -5.63
CA LEU A 222 -16.28 8.56 -6.41
C LEU A 222 -16.24 10.06 -6.80
N GLY A 223 -15.86 10.93 -5.88
CA GLY A 223 -15.64 12.36 -6.14
C GLY A 223 -14.61 12.59 -7.24
N GLY A 224 -13.54 11.81 -7.28
CA GLY A 224 -12.55 11.85 -8.34
C GLY A 224 -13.09 11.43 -9.72
N LEU A 225 -14.17 10.64 -9.79
CA LEU A 225 -14.84 10.34 -11.05
C LEU A 225 -15.61 11.56 -11.59
N LEU A 226 -16.18 12.36 -10.67
CA LEU A 226 -16.98 13.54 -11.01
C LEU A 226 -16.11 14.80 -11.20
N TRP A 227 -15.00 14.91 -10.44
CA TRP A 227 -14.09 16.06 -10.47
C TRP A 227 -12.67 15.61 -10.85
N PRO A 228 -12.22 15.87 -12.10
CA PRO A 228 -10.87 15.48 -12.56
C PRO A 228 -9.74 16.06 -11.70
N ALA A 229 -9.92 17.23 -11.10
CA ALA A 229 -8.94 17.86 -10.20
C ALA A 229 -8.59 16.99 -8.96
N LEU A 230 -9.50 16.11 -8.54
CA LEU A 230 -9.27 15.18 -7.42
C LEU A 230 -8.49 13.91 -7.82
N ARG A 231 -8.25 13.69 -9.12
CA ARG A 231 -7.47 12.53 -9.62
C ARG A 231 -5.97 12.73 -9.51
N GLY A 232 -5.51 13.91 -9.09
CA GLY A 232 -4.09 14.21 -8.93
C GLY A 232 -3.39 13.24 -7.98
N ALA A 233 -2.15 12.88 -8.30
CA ALA A 233 -1.33 12.05 -7.43
C ALA A 233 -0.96 12.84 -6.17
N LEU A 234 -1.48 12.41 -5.02
CA LEU A 234 -1.10 12.98 -3.73
C LEU A 234 0.30 12.52 -3.33
N PRO A 235 1.19 13.42 -2.88
CA PRO A 235 2.50 13.04 -2.39
C PRO A 235 2.38 12.08 -1.18
N PRO A 236 3.35 11.17 -0.99
CA PRO A 236 3.34 10.26 0.15
C PRO A 236 3.36 11.06 1.46
N SER A 237 2.42 10.77 2.37
CA SER A 237 2.26 11.50 3.63
C SER A 237 2.25 10.56 4.83
N ARG A 238 3.17 10.80 5.77
CA ARG A 238 3.17 10.10 7.08
C ARG A 238 1.88 10.33 7.86
N ARG A 239 1.31 11.55 7.75
CA ARG A 239 0.05 11.91 8.39
C ARG A 239 -1.08 10.95 8.01
N ARG A 240 -1.28 10.67 6.70
CA ARG A 240 -2.33 9.75 6.24
C ARG A 240 -2.17 8.35 6.81
N LYS A 241 -0.93 7.83 6.84
CA LYS A 241 -0.64 6.50 7.42
C LYS A 241 -0.97 6.45 8.91
N VAL A 242 -0.58 7.47 9.66
CA VAL A 242 -0.87 7.56 11.11
C VAL A 242 -2.37 7.66 11.35
N VAL A 243 -3.08 8.50 10.59
CA VAL A 243 -4.55 8.65 10.73
C VAL A 243 -5.26 7.33 10.43
N CYS A 244 -4.87 6.61 9.38
CA CYS A 244 -5.46 5.31 9.02
C CYS A 244 -5.24 4.27 10.15
N ALA A 245 -4.02 4.14 10.65
CA ALA A 245 -3.71 3.22 11.75
C ALA A 245 -4.49 3.58 13.03
N MET A 246 -4.56 4.87 13.39
CA MET A 246 -5.34 5.34 14.54
C MET A 246 -6.82 5.00 14.41
N GLN A 247 -7.39 5.15 13.22
CA GLN A 247 -8.80 4.80 12.97
C GLN A 247 -9.06 3.31 13.27
N GLY A 248 -8.24 2.41 12.74
CA GLY A 248 -8.37 0.98 13.01
C GLY A 248 -8.31 0.66 14.49
N ILE A 249 -7.28 1.18 15.19
CA ILE A 249 -7.08 0.95 16.62
C ILE A 249 -8.27 1.48 17.43
N VAL A 250 -8.72 2.71 17.16
CA VAL A 250 -9.83 3.32 17.90
C VAL A 250 -11.14 2.58 17.66
N LEU A 251 -11.43 2.15 16.42
CA LEU A 251 -12.64 1.36 16.12
C LEU A 251 -12.64 0.03 16.88
N VAL A 252 -11.48 -0.65 16.98
CA VAL A 252 -11.35 -1.89 17.78
C VAL A 252 -11.57 -1.62 19.26
N ILE A 253 -11.01 -0.54 19.81
CA ILE A 253 -11.26 -0.12 21.20
C ILE A 253 -12.74 0.17 21.43
N CYS A 254 -13.42 0.86 20.51
CA CYS A 254 -14.85 1.13 20.60
C CYS A 254 -15.70 -0.15 20.59
N LEU A 255 -15.29 -1.16 19.82
CA LEU A 255 -15.95 -2.46 19.76
C LEU A 255 -15.73 -3.29 21.03
N ALA A 256 -14.68 -3.04 21.80
CA ALA A 256 -14.43 -3.79 23.02
C ALA A 256 -15.63 -3.71 24.00
N PRO A 257 -16.02 -4.83 24.65
CA PRO A 257 -17.19 -4.84 25.52
C PRO A 257 -17.04 -3.95 26.75
N LEU A 258 -15.81 -3.65 27.14
CA LEU A 258 -15.49 -2.77 28.27
C LEU A 258 -15.72 -1.28 27.97
N THR A 259 -15.81 -0.90 26.68
CA THR A 259 -15.97 0.49 26.27
C THR A 259 -17.45 0.90 26.37
N ARG A 260 -17.71 1.89 27.22
CA ARG A 260 -19.05 2.48 27.40
C ARG A 260 -19.48 3.24 26.16
N THR A 261 -20.77 3.29 25.89
CA THR A 261 -21.37 3.99 24.72
C THR A 261 -20.89 5.43 24.60
N ALA A 262 -20.92 6.22 25.67
CA ALA A 262 -20.46 7.62 25.65
C ALA A 262 -18.99 7.75 25.24
N MET A 263 -18.12 6.85 25.77
CA MET A 263 -16.70 6.82 25.42
C MET A 263 -16.48 6.38 23.96
N ALA A 264 -17.23 5.36 23.49
CA ALA A 264 -17.18 4.93 22.09
C ALA A 264 -17.60 6.06 21.14
N MET A 265 -18.68 6.80 21.46
CA MET A 265 -19.12 7.96 20.67
C MET A 265 -18.04 9.05 20.62
N ALA A 266 -17.45 9.41 21.77
CA ALA A 266 -16.42 10.45 21.85
C ALA A 266 -15.17 10.07 21.03
N LEU A 267 -14.68 8.83 21.20
CA LEU A 267 -13.52 8.31 20.47
C LEU A 267 -13.78 8.25 18.96
N ALA A 268 -14.91 7.70 18.52
CA ALA A 268 -15.27 7.63 17.12
C ALA A 268 -15.43 9.02 16.49
N ALA A 269 -16.04 9.98 17.21
CA ALA A 269 -16.17 11.36 16.75
C ALA A 269 -14.79 12.04 16.60
N SER A 270 -13.88 11.85 17.56
CA SER A 270 -12.54 12.43 17.51
C SER A 270 -11.76 11.92 16.28
N VAL A 271 -11.85 10.62 16.00
CA VAL A 271 -11.17 10.02 14.85
C VAL A 271 -11.79 10.44 13.53
N LEU A 272 -13.12 10.59 13.48
CA LEU A 272 -13.81 11.13 12.30
C LEU A 272 -13.40 12.58 12.01
N LEU A 273 -13.30 13.43 13.04
CA LEU A 273 -12.83 14.81 12.88
C LEU A 273 -11.40 14.87 12.36
N LEU A 274 -10.52 14.01 12.91
CA LEU A 274 -9.14 13.88 12.45
C LEU A 274 -9.06 13.44 10.99
N LEU A 275 -9.94 12.51 10.58
CA LEU A 275 -10.06 12.07 9.20
C LEU A 275 -10.51 13.20 8.28
N ILE A 276 -11.58 13.90 8.63
CA ILE A 276 -12.10 15.04 7.86
C ILE A 276 -11.02 16.10 7.71
N TYR A 277 -10.33 16.45 8.80
CA TYR A 277 -9.20 17.38 8.75
C TYR A 277 -8.13 16.92 7.74
N SER A 278 -7.74 15.63 7.79
CA SER A 278 -6.77 15.07 6.86
C SER A 278 -7.22 15.19 5.40
N PHE A 279 -8.49 14.90 5.12
CA PHE A 279 -9.04 15.00 3.76
C PHE A 279 -9.15 16.44 3.26
N VAL A 280 -9.57 17.36 4.12
CA VAL A 280 -9.64 18.81 3.78
C VAL A 280 -8.26 19.32 3.38
N VAL A 281 -7.20 18.98 4.14
CA VAL A 281 -5.84 19.39 3.81
C VAL A 281 -5.40 18.83 2.47
N ASP A 282 -5.71 17.55 2.19
CA ASP A 282 -5.33 16.89 0.92
C ASP A 282 -6.11 17.49 -0.27
N THR A 283 -7.42 17.77 -0.10
CA THR A 283 -8.27 18.39 -1.12
C THR A 283 -7.83 19.83 -1.42
N CYS A 284 -7.52 20.63 -0.38
CA CYS A 284 -7.01 21.99 -0.56
C CYS A 284 -5.66 21.99 -1.29
N TRP A 285 -4.79 21.02 -1.02
CA TRP A 285 -3.52 20.88 -1.72
C TRP A 285 -3.74 20.57 -3.20
N LEU A 286 -4.62 19.60 -3.54
CA LEU A 286 -4.96 19.27 -4.93
C LEU A 286 -5.55 20.46 -5.68
N ALA A 287 -6.48 21.19 -5.06
CA ALA A 287 -7.11 22.36 -5.68
C ALA A 287 -6.09 23.46 -6.01
N ARG A 288 -5.11 23.69 -5.11
CA ARG A 288 -4.04 24.67 -5.36
C ARG A 288 -3.09 24.24 -6.45
N SER A 289 -2.74 22.94 -6.50
CA SER A 289 -1.84 22.39 -7.51
C SER A 289 -2.47 22.37 -8.90
N ALA A 290 -3.77 22.19 -9.02
CA ALA A 290 -4.50 22.29 -10.29
C ALA A 290 -4.55 23.73 -10.84
N GLY A 291 -4.68 24.74 -9.96
CA GLY A 291 -4.69 26.15 -10.36
C GLY A 291 -3.31 26.73 -10.74
N SER A 292 -2.21 26.09 -10.33
CA SER A 292 -0.84 26.54 -10.65
C SER A 292 -0.28 25.94 -11.95
N GLY A 293 -1.03 25.04 -12.62
CA GLY A 293 -0.61 24.42 -13.90
C GLY A 293 -1.21 25.10 -15.15
N GLU A 294 -2.02 26.15 -14.99
CA GLU A 294 -2.64 26.91 -16.09
C GLU A 294 -2.02 28.31 -16.30
N GLY A 295 -0.77 28.53 -15.79
CA GLY A 295 -0.07 29.81 -15.95
C GLY A 295 1.12 29.72 -16.91
#